data_0cffc10e2baf674d833682588af1ab5d
#
_entry.id   0cffc10e2baf674d833682588af1ab5d
#
_cell.length_a   1.000
_cell.length_b   1.000
_cell.length_c   1.000
_cell.angle_alpha   90.00
_cell.angle_beta   90.00
_cell.angle_gamma   90.00
#
_symmetry.space_group_name_H-M   'P 1'
#
loop_
_entity.id
_entity.type
_entity.pdbx_description
1 polymer ?
#
loop_
_entity_poly.entity_id
_entity_poly.type
_entity_poly.pdbx_seq_one_letter_code
_entity_poly.pdbx_strand_id
1 'polypeptide(L)'
;YYDEIKNDDYAKKNFDLYKQYIKEGKVSVVATEDEAISILKNLCKYYNVKYVMAFNSGFDMCKTRCRELLEDFEFIDLWLMALQTLTHYKKFSTFCNNFGMKNKKGNCLTNAETMYAYVTNTPDYEEEHTALADSLIEMEIFKACLKTHKKFTKNAHCWDCKENKKFPK
;
A
#
# COMPACT_ATOMS: atom_id res chain seq x y z
N TYR A 1 -4.30 22.07 6.83
CA TYR A 1 -3.57 20.83 7.19
C TYR A 1 -3.43 20.68 8.70
N TYR A 2 -2.90 21.67 9.42
CA TYR A 2 -2.67 21.59 10.88
C TYR A 2 -3.98 21.54 11.69
N ASP A 3 -5.02 22.21 11.22
CA ASP A 3 -6.32 22.29 11.91
C ASP A 3 -7.22 21.07 11.59
N GLU A 4 -7.03 20.42 10.47
CA GLU A 4 -7.69 19.16 10.10
C GLU A 4 -7.18 17.99 10.95
N ILE A 5 -5.87 17.96 11.23
CA ILE A 5 -5.23 16.94 12.06
C ILE A 5 -5.68 16.98 13.53
N LYS A 6 -6.05 18.16 14.05
CA LYS A 6 -6.46 18.31 15.46
C LYS A 6 -7.73 17.56 15.85
N ASN A 7 -8.60 17.26 14.88
CA ASN A 7 -9.92 16.66 15.12
C ASN A 7 -9.99 15.18 14.79
N ASP A 8 -8.91 14.56 14.30
CA ASP A 8 -8.84 13.14 13.98
C ASP A 8 -7.86 12.44 14.92
N ASP A 9 -8.37 11.56 15.77
CA ASP A 9 -7.55 10.83 16.77
C ASP A 9 -6.47 9.95 16.10
N TYR A 10 -6.75 9.43 14.89
CA TYR A 10 -5.79 8.66 14.10
C TYR A 10 -4.66 9.55 13.56
N ALA A 11 -5.01 10.69 12.95
CA ALA A 11 -4.04 11.65 12.47
C ALA A 11 -3.18 12.23 13.61
N LYS A 12 -3.77 12.35 14.81
CA LYS A 12 -3.09 12.88 16.00
C LYS A 12 -2.02 11.91 16.53
N LYS A 13 -2.33 10.60 16.59
CA LYS A 13 -1.36 9.56 16.97
C LYS A 13 -0.14 9.59 16.04
N ASN A 14 -0.39 9.62 14.74
CA ASN A 14 0.67 9.66 13.74
C ASN A 14 1.43 10.98 13.72
N PHE A 15 0.78 12.08 14.04
CA PHE A 15 1.42 13.40 14.10
C PHE A 15 2.54 13.46 15.15
N ASP A 16 2.34 12.91 16.32
CA ASP A 16 3.37 12.89 17.37
C ASP A 16 4.54 11.98 16.99
N LEU A 17 4.26 10.85 16.34
CA LEU A 17 5.27 9.96 15.79
C LEU A 17 6.10 10.66 14.68
N TYR A 18 5.45 11.37 13.75
CA TYR A 18 6.17 12.13 12.72
C TYR A 18 7.00 13.28 13.29
N LYS A 19 6.52 13.96 14.34
CA LYS A 19 7.34 14.96 15.05
C LYS A 19 8.61 14.34 15.64
N GLN A 20 8.49 13.16 16.23
CA GLN A 20 9.64 12.43 16.71
C GLN A 20 10.61 12.09 15.59
N TYR A 21 10.12 11.56 14.45
CA TYR A 21 10.95 11.22 13.30
C TYR A 21 11.64 12.43 12.68
N ILE A 22 10.98 13.60 12.64
CA ILE A 22 11.60 14.86 12.21
C ILE A 22 12.75 15.23 13.16
N LYS A 23 12.51 15.16 14.46
CA LYS A 23 13.52 15.48 15.48
C LYS A 23 14.72 14.54 15.43
N GLU A 24 14.49 13.28 15.10
CA GLU A 24 15.52 12.23 14.93
C GLU A 24 16.20 12.27 13.55
N GLY A 25 15.78 13.16 12.66
CA GLY A 25 16.32 13.26 11.30
C GLY A 25 15.95 12.08 10.39
N LYS A 26 14.94 11.29 10.75
CA LYS A 26 14.46 10.14 9.97
C LYS A 26 13.58 10.53 8.80
N VAL A 27 12.93 11.68 8.87
CA VAL A 27 12.09 12.23 7.79
C VAL A 27 12.42 13.69 7.55
N SER A 28 12.29 14.13 6.31
CA SER A 28 12.42 15.52 5.91
C SER A 28 11.04 16.15 5.72
N VAL A 29 10.95 17.43 6.01
CA VAL A 29 9.71 18.20 5.79
C VAL A 29 9.80 18.88 4.43
N VAL A 30 8.75 18.78 3.64
CA VAL A 30 8.55 19.57 2.42
C VAL A 30 7.49 20.63 2.64
N ALA A 31 7.63 21.78 2.00
CA ALA A 31 6.74 22.92 2.25
C ALA A 31 5.38 22.76 1.56
N THR A 32 5.34 22.06 0.43
CA THR A 32 4.14 21.92 -0.39
C THR A 32 4.01 20.52 -0.98
N GLU A 33 2.78 20.15 -1.36
CA GLU A 33 2.51 18.92 -2.09
C GLU A 33 3.19 18.90 -3.47
N ASP A 34 3.28 20.05 -4.15
CA ASP A 34 3.98 20.18 -5.44
C ASP A 34 5.48 19.86 -5.30
N GLU A 35 6.09 20.30 -4.21
CA GLU A 35 7.48 19.96 -3.92
C GLU A 35 7.65 18.45 -3.68
N ALA A 36 6.76 17.84 -2.91
CA ALA A 36 6.78 16.39 -2.68
C ALA A 36 6.63 15.59 -3.99
N ILE A 37 5.68 15.96 -4.85
CA ILE A 37 5.46 15.34 -6.15
C ILE A 37 6.71 15.50 -7.04
N SER A 38 7.31 16.69 -7.05
CA SER A 38 8.52 16.97 -7.83
C SER A 38 9.71 16.11 -7.36
N ILE A 39 9.90 15.98 -6.05
CA ILE A 39 10.93 15.11 -5.46
C ILE A 39 10.71 13.66 -5.88
N LEU A 40 9.48 13.14 -5.74
CA LEU A 40 9.14 11.77 -6.12
C LEU A 40 9.36 11.51 -7.62
N LYS A 41 8.94 12.42 -8.49
CA LYS A 41 9.21 12.32 -9.94
C LYS A 41 10.71 12.28 -10.24
N ASN A 42 11.49 13.11 -9.58
CA ASN A 42 12.95 13.13 -9.76
C ASN A 42 13.60 11.83 -9.26
N LEU A 43 13.18 11.30 -8.10
CA LEU A 43 13.65 10.01 -7.60
C LEU A 43 13.29 8.86 -8.56
N CYS A 44 12.06 8.83 -9.04
CA CYS A 44 11.63 7.83 -10.01
C CYS A 44 12.47 7.87 -11.30
N LYS A 45 12.78 9.06 -11.80
CA LYS A 45 13.68 9.23 -12.97
C LYS A 45 15.10 8.78 -12.65
N TYR A 46 15.64 9.19 -11.52
CA TYR A 46 16.99 8.84 -11.09
C TYR A 46 17.21 7.32 -10.99
N TYR A 47 16.22 6.61 -10.41
CA TYR A 47 16.27 5.16 -10.26
C TYR A 47 15.70 4.39 -11.45
N ASN A 48 15.33 5.06 -12.54
CA ASN A 48 14.70 4.45 -13.72
C ASN A 48 13.49 3.58 -13.36
N VAL A 49 12.64 4.09 -12.45
CA VAL A 49 11.42 3.41 -12.03
C VAL A 49 10.47 3.29 -13.22
N LYS A 50 9.90 2.12 -13.43
CA LYS A 50 8.90 1.85 -14.48
C LYS A 50 7.51 1.63 -13.90
N TYR A 51 7.46 1.11 -12.69
CA TYR A 51 6.23 0.72 -12.01
C TYR A 51 6.12 1.41 -10.68
N VAL A 52 4.95 1.96 -10.40
CA VAL A 52 4.57 2.46 -9.08
C VAL A 52 3.43 1.59 -8.57
N MET A 53 3.44 1.24 -7.31
CA MET A 53 2.43 0.37 -6.74
C MET A 53 1.94 0.87 -5.38
N ALA A 54 0.69 0.54 -5.06
CA ALA A 54 0.13 0.71 -3.73
C ALA A 54 -0.91 -0.40 -3.46
N PHE A 55 -1.11 -0.69 -2.19
CA PHE A 55 -2.12 -1.65 -1.76
C PHE A 55 -3.50 -0.99 -1.72
N ASN A 56 -4.45 -1.48 -2.52
CA ASN A 56 -5.74 -0.84 -2.75
C ASN A 56 -5.59 0.57 -3.35
N SER A 57 -4.85 0.64 -4.42
CA SER A 57 -4.45 1.87 -5.12
C SER A 57 -5.59 2.83 -5.50
N GLY A 58 -6.83 2.33 -5.55
CA GLY A 58 -8.00 3.18 -5.74
C GLY A 58 -8.12 4.29 -4.71
N PHE A 59 -7.66 4.04 -3.48
CA PHE A 59 -7.63 5.06 -2.43
C PHE A 59 -6.60 6.17 -2.76
N ASP A 60 -5.36 5.79 -3.07
CA ASP A 60 -4.28 6.72 -3.37
C ASP A 60 -4.60 7.57 -4.60
N MET A 61 -5.15 6.92 -5.63
CA MET A 61 -5.55 7.57 -6.87
C MET A 61 -6.66 8.60 -6.71
N CYS A 62 -7.55 8.40 -5.71
CA CYS A 62 -8.73 9.25 -5.52
C CYS A 62 -8.53 10.30 -4.45
N LYS A 63 -7.75 10.02 -3.44
CA LYS A 63 -7.61 10.86 -2.25
C LYS A 63 -6.37 11.72 -2.24
N THR A 64 -5.40 11.39 -3.07
CA THR A 64 -4.14 12.12 -3.19
C THR A 64 -3.92 12.57 -4.62
N ARG A 65 -2.92 13.41 -4.86
CA ARG A 65 -2.50 13.81 -6.20
C ARG A 65 -1.59 12.77 -6.88
N CYS A 66 -1.58 11.53 -6.38
CA CYS A 66 -0.77 10.45 -6.97
C CYS A 66 -1.06 10.22 -8.46
N ARG A 67 -2.26 10.57 -8.92
CA ARG A 67 -2.60 10.52 -10.36
C ARG A 67 -1.62 11.31 -11.24
N GLU A 68 -1.09 12.42 -10.75
CA GLU A 68 -0.10 13.22 -11.48
C GLU A 68 1.27 12.54 -11.60
N LEU A 69 1.58 11.61 -10.68
CA LEU A 69 2.77 10.76 -10.77
C LEU A 69 2.64 9.69 -11.86
N LEU A 70 1.41 9.32 -12.21
CA LEU A 70 1.12 8.15 -13.04
C LEU A 70 1.18 8.41 -14.54
N GLU A 71 1.20 9.67 -14.96
CA GLU A 71 1.32 10.00 -16.38
C GLU A 71 2.61 9.44 -17.00
N ASP A 72 3.64 9.24 -16.18
CA ASP A 72 4.97 8.79 -16.61
C ASP A 72 5.27 7.31 -16.23
N PHE A 73 4.40 6.62 -15.48
CA PHE A 73 4.69 5.29 -14.93
C PHE A 73 3.51 4.32 -15.05
N GLU A 74 3.81 3.03 -15.19
CA GLU A 74 2.78 2.00 -15.07
C GLU A 74 2.41 1.81 -13.59
N PHE A 75 1.11 1.81 -13.31
CA PHE A 75 0.59 1.66 -11.96
C PHE A 75 0.05 0.25 -11.70
N ILE A 76 0.38 -0.28 -10.52
CA ILE A 76 0.00 -1.63 -10.12
C ILE A 76 -0.78 -1.57 -8.81
N ASP A 77 -1.96 -2.18 -8.82
CA ASP A 77 -2.70 -2.44 -7.59
C ASP A 77 -2.21 -3.73 -6.94
N LEU A 78 -1.44 -3.57 -5.87
CA LEU A 78 -0.85 -4.69 -5.15
C LEU A 78 -1.90 -5.57 -4.46
N TRP A 79 -3.02 -5.00 -4.02
CA TRP A 79 -4.12 -5.79 -3.47
C TRP A 79 -4.70 -6.74 -4.51
N LEU A 80 -4.99 -6.25 -5.72
CA LEU A 80 -5.48 -7.09 -6.80
C LEU A 80 -4.46 -8.16 -7.20
N MET A 81 -3.18 -7.81 -7.21
CA MET A 81 -2.10 -8.76 -7.46
C MET A 81 -2.05 -9.84 -6.37
N ALA A 82 -2.12 -9.47 -5.10
CA ALA A 82 -2.12 -10.40 -3.98
C ALA A 82 -3.34 -11.31 -3.97
N LEU A 83 -4.53 -10.77 -4.27
CA LEU A 83 -5.75 -11.57 -4.43
C LEU A 83 -5.59 -12.67 -5.47
N GLN A 84 -4.94 -12.39 -6.59
CA GLN A 84 -4.80 -13.33 -7.69
C GLN A 84 -3.61 -14.29 -7.54
N THR A 85 -2.65 -13.98 -6.70
CA THR A 85 -1.44 -14.79 -6.52
C THR A 85 -1.39 -15.53 -5.20
N LEU A 86 -1.74 -14.88 -4.09
CA LEU A 86 -1.58 -15.43 -2.74
C LEU A 86 -2.84 -16.10 -2.21
N THR A 87 -4.03 -15.52 -2.44
CA THR A 87 -5.27 -16.02 -1.80
C THR A 87 -5.79 -17.31 -2.42
N HIS A 88 -5.35 -17.67 -3.63
CA HIS A 88 -5.75 -18.94 -4.29
C HIS A 88 -5.18 -20.18 -3.63
N TYR A 89 -4.18 -20.04 -2.77
CA TYR A 89 -3.59 -21.18 -2.11
C TYR A 89 -4.40 -21.56 -0.86
N LYS A 90 -4.69 -22.84 -0.71
CA LYS A 90 -5.34 -23.39 0.48
C LYS A 90 -4.62 -22.96 1.77
N LYS A 91 -3.30 -22.76 1.70
CA LYS A 91 -2.48 -22.27 2.82
C LYS A 91 -2.95 -20.93 3.37
N PHE A 92 -3.36 -19.99 2.51
CA PHE A 92 -3.89 -18.70 2.95
C PHE A 92 -5.18 -18.85 3.74
N SER A 93 -6.15 -19.62 3.23
CA SER A 93 -7.39 -19.84 3.94
C SER A 93 -7.19 -20.62 5.24
N THR A 94 -6.24 -21.56 5.28
CA THR A 94 -5.86 -22.27 6.52
C THR A 94 -5.26 -21.31 7.53
N PHE A 95 -4.35 -20.44 7.11
CA PHE A 95 -3.76 -19.39 7.96
C PHE A 95 -4.86 -18.49 8.56
N CYS A 96 -5.75 -17.95 7.74
CA CYS A 96 -6.85 -17.12 8.22
C CYS A 96 -7.78 -17.85 9.19
N ASN A 97 -8.02 -19.15 8.98
CA ASN A 97 -8.81 -19.97 9.89
C ASN A 97 -8.13 -20.17 11.25
N ASN A 98 -6.84 -20.48 11.24
CA ASN A 98 -6.07 -20.76 12.44
C ASN A 98 -5.93 -19.54 13.35
N PHE A 99 -5.85 -18.35 12.76
CA PHE A 99 -5.58 -17.11 13.49
C PHE A 99 -6.79 -16.16 13.55
N GLY A 100 -7.99 -16.63 13.15
CA GLY A 100 -9.22 -15.84 13.27
C GLY A 100 -9.28 -14.62 12.35
N MET A 101 -8.45 -14.55 11.30
CA MET A 101 -8.39 -13.41 10.38
C MET A 101 -9.55 -13.43 9.39
N LYS A 102 -10.76 -13.26 9.92
CA LYS A 102 -12.00 -13.32 9.14
C LYS A 102 -12.91 -12.13 9.43
N ASN A 103 -13.65 -11.72 8.41
CA ASN A 103 -14.71 -10.75 8.59
C ASN A 103 -15.97 -11.38 9.20
N LYS A 104 -16.97 -10.55 9.55
CA LYS A 104 -18.25 -10.97 10.14
C LYS A 104 -19.04 -12.00 9.30
N LYS A 105 -18.74 -12.10 8.00
CA LYS A 105 -19.37 -13.06 7.07
C LYS A 105 -18.56 -14.38 6.97
N GLY A 106 -17.47 -14.53 7.71
CA GLY A 106 -16.61 -15.72 7.69
C GLY A 106 -15.59 -15.75 6.53
N ASN A 107 -15.50 -14.72 5.70
CA ASN A 107 -14.51 -14.64 4.64
C ASN A 107 -13.15 -14.21 5.23
N CYS A 108 -12.05 -14.74 4.66
CA CYS A 108 -10.71 -14.28 5.03
C CYS A 108 -10.57 -12.77 4.80
N LEU A 109 -9.93 -12.09 5.73
CA LEU A 109 -9.50 -10.71 5.54
C LEU A 109 -8.41 -10.66 4.46
N THR A 110 -8.41 -9.59 3.68
CA THR A 110 -7.47 -9.39 2.58
C THR A 110 -6.84 -7.99 2.60
N ASN A 111 -6.81 -7.35 3.77
CA ASN A 111 -6.09 -6.09 4.00
C ASN A 111 -4.57 -6.34 4.02
N ALA A 112 -3.79 -5.26 3.95
CA ALA A 112 -2.32 -5.31 3.90
C ALA A 112 -1.74 -6.04 5.11
N GLU A 113 -2.22 -5.74 6.31
CA GLU A 113 -1.82 -6.37 7.56
C GLU A 113 -1.98 -7.90 7.55
N THR A 114 -3.17 -8.40 7.15
CA THR A 114 -3.43 -9.85 7.03
C THR A 114 -2.52 -10.51 5.97
N MET A 115 -2.33 -9.85 4.82
CA MET A 115 -1.45 -10.37 3.77
C MET A 115 0.00 -10.41 4.23
N TYR A 116 0.47 -9.37 4.89
CA TYR A 116 1.81 -9.32 5.46
C TYR A 116 2.01 -10.40 6.53
N ALA A 117 1.08 -10.49 7.49
CA ALA A 117 1.10 -11.53 8.52
C ALA A 117 1.19 -12.94 7.92
N TYR A 118 0.46 -13.19 6.83
CA TYR A 118 0.49 -14.46 6.13
C TYR A 118 1.85 -14.72 5.46
N VAL A 119 2.40 -13.77 4.72
CA VAL A 119 3.64 -13.99 3.94
C VAL A 119 4.88 -14.06 4.81
N THR A 120 4.87 -13.40 5.98
CA THR A 120 5.95 -13.42 6.98
C THR A 120 5.74 -14.48 8.06
N ASN A 121 4.55 -15.09 8.11
CA ASN A 121 4.12 -15.99 9.18
C ASN A 121 4.17 -15.36 10.58
N THR A 122 3.72 -14.11 10.68
CA THR A 122 3.64 -13.33 11.93
C THR A 122 2.19 -12.94 12.24
N PRO A 123 1.37 -13.86 12.76
CA PRO A 123 -0.08 -13.65 12.95
C PRO A 123 -0.42 -12.52 13.92
N ASP A 124 0.47 -12.18 14.83
CA ASP A 124 0.29 -11.13 15.84
C ASP A 124 0.86 -9.78 15.39
N TYR A 125 1.13 -9.62 14.10
CA TYR A 125 1.62 -8.36 13.55
C TYR A 125 0.55 -7.27 13.64
N GLU A 126 0.92 -6.11 14.17
CA GLU A 126 0.11 -4.90 14.20
C GLU A 126 0.78 -3.83 13.34
N GLU A 127 0.01 -3.22 12.45
CA GLU A 127 0.49 -2.19 11.53
C GLU A 127 0.74 -0.86 12.26
N GLU A 128 1.91 -0.26 12.03
CA GLU A 128 2.28 1.03 12.63
C GLU A 128 1.51 2.21 12.00
N HIS A 129 0.96 2.02 10.81
CA HIS A 129 0.22 3.04 10.04
C HIS A 129 1.04 4.30 9.74
N THR A 130 2.30 4.14 9.43
CA THR A 130 3.11 5.20 8.84
C THR A 130 3.39 4.89 7.38
N ALA A 131 3.52 5.91 6.53
CA ALA A 131 3.78 5.71 5.10
C ALA A 131 5.03 4.86 4.83
N LEU A 132 6.04 4.94 5.70
CA LEU A 132 7.23 4.10 5.59
C LEU A 132 6.94 2.65 5.97
N ALA A 133 6.24 2.41 7.08
CA ALA A 133 5.85 1.06 7.51
C ALA A 133 4.96 0.41 6.46
N ASP A 134 3.95 1.13 5.95
CA ASP A 134 3.05 0.67 4.90
C ASP A 134 3.83 0.26 3.65
N SER A 135 4.78 1.10 3.20
CA SER A 135 5.64 0.78 2.04
C SER A 135 6.50 -0.46 2.25
N LEU A 136 7.02 -0.70 3.47
CA LEU A 136 7.79 -1.89 3.80
C LEU A 136 6.93 -3.16 3.81
N ILE A 137 5.72 -3.08 4.36
CA ILE A 137 4.72 -4.15 4.32
C ILE A 137 4.39 -4.51 2.87
N GLU A 138 4.07 -3.51 2.07
CA GLU A 138 3.75 -3.68 0.66
C GLU A 138 4.90 -4.30 -0.14
N MET A 139 6.13 -3.91 0.16
CA MET A 139 7.31 -4.52 -0.46
C MET A 139 7.42 -6.02 -0.16
N GLU A 140 7.15 -6.47 1.06
CA GLU A 140 7.19 -7.90 1.40
C GLU A 140 6.05 -8.68 0.75
N ILE A 141 4.85 -8.11 0.70
CA ILE A 141 3.72 -8.69 -0.05
C ILE A 141 4.07 -8.82 -1.54
N PHE A 142 4.64 -7.77 -2.14
CA PHE A 142 5.07 -7.79 -3.53
C PHE A 142 6.11 -8.87 -3.81
N LYS A 143 7.15 -8.98 -2.97
CA LYS A 143 8.16 -10.05 -3.08
C LYS A 143 7.53 -11.44 -3.02
N ALA A 144 6.54 -11.64 -2.16
CA ALA A 144 5.81 -12.90 -2.07
C ALA A 144 4.99 -13.18 -3.34
N CYS A 145 4.31 -12.16 -3.89
CA CYS A 145 3.60 -12.29 -5.15
C CYS A 145 4.52 -12.70 -6.32
N LEU A 146 5.72 -12.13 -6.39
CA LEU A 146 6.72 -12.45 -7.43
C LEU A 146 7.24 -13.89 -7.34
N LYS A 147 7.25 -14.50 -6.15
CA LYS A 147 7.66 -15.90 -5.96
C LYS A 147 6.61 -16.88 -6.47
N THR A 148 5.41 -16.41 -6.79
CA THR A 148 4.41 -17.26 -7.43
C THR A 148 4.73 -17.46 -8.91
N HIS A 149 4.32 -18.58 -9.52
CA HIS A 149 4.53 -18.85 -10.96
C HIS A 149 3.62 -18.06 -11.89
N LYS A 150 2.81 -17.14 -11.36
CA LYS A 150 1.86 -16.35 -12.15
C LYS A 150 2.54 -15.09 -12.70
N LYS A 151 2.28 -14.80 -13.97
CA LYS A 151 2.82 -13.61 -14.61
C LYS A 151 2.21 -12.34 -13.99
N PHE A 152 3.06 -11.56 -13.40
CA PHE A 152 2.81 -10.29 -12.77
C PHE A 152 1.92 -9.33 -13.60
N THR A 153 2.27 -9.05 -14.86
CA THR A 153 1.56 -8.12 -15.73
C THR A 153 0.11 -8.49 -16.08
N LYS A 154 -0.28 -9.75 -15.92
CA LYS A 154 -1.66 -10.17 -16.17
C LYS A 154 -2.62 -9.90 -15.02
N ASN A 155 -2.11 -9.67 -13.83
CA ASN A 155 -2.90 -9.74 -12.61
C ASN A 155 -3.04 -8.39 -11.91
N ALA A 156 -2.23 -7.40 -12.28
CA ALA A 156 -2.16 -6.12 -11.60
C ALA A 156 -2.84 -5.04 -12.45
N HIS A 157 -4.13 -4.89 -12.24
CA HIS A 157 -4.90 -3.80 -12.83
C HIS A 157 -5.32 -2.85 -11.72
N CYS A 158 -5.12 -1.55 -11.95
CA CYS A 158 -5.67 -0.52 -11.10
C CYS A 158 -7.15 -0.28 -11.43
N TRP A 159 -7.94 0.05 -10.41
CA TRP A 159 -9.32 0.50 -10.58
C TRP A 159 -9.37 2.02 -10.65
N ASP A 160 -10.07 2.57 -11.64
CA ASP A 160 -10.45 3.98 -11.58
C ASP A 160 -11.54 4.17 -10.54
N CYS A 161 -11.21 4.92 -9.50
CA CYS A 161 -12.10 5.18 -8.38
C CYS A 161 -13.33 6.02 -8.74
N LYS A 162 -13.28 6.83 -9.81
CA LYS A 162 -14.43 7.65 -10.25
C LYS A 162 -15.40 6.89 -11.13
N GLU A 163 -14.90 5.98 -11.94
CA GLU A 163 -15.67 5.31 -12.99
C GLU A 163 -15.76 3.80 -12.79
N ASN A 164 -15.16 3.26 -11.72
CA ASN A 164 -15.06 1.82 -11.47
C ASN A 164 -14.45 1.05 -12.67
N LYS A 165 -13.66 1.74 -13.49
CA LYS A 165 -13.02 1.15 -14.67
C LYS A 165 -11.65 0.61 -14.30
N LYS A 166 -11.35 -0.56 -14.83
CA LYS A 166 -10.00 -1.11 -14.76
C LYS A 166 -9.07 -0.27 -15.60
N PHE A 167 -7.96 0.17 -15.03
CA PHE A 167 -6.88 0.79 -15.78
C PHE A 167 -6.14 -0.22 -16.64
N PRO A 168 -5.37 0.28 -17.62
CA PRO A 168 -5.47 -0.24 -18.98
C PRO A 168 -5.21 -1.73 -19.06
N LYS A 169 -5.91 -2.34 -19.99
CA LYS A 169 -5.70 -3.74 -20.35
C LYS A 169 -4.30 -3.96 -20.90
#